data_79bab9c8cf93e3c499a93e7d49bf666c
#
_entry.id   79bab9c8cf93e3c499a93e7d49bf666c
#
_cell.length_a   1.000
_cell.length_b   1.000
_cell.length_c   1.000
_cell.angle_alpha   90.00
_cell.angle_beta   90.00
_cell.angle_gamma   90.00
#
_symmetry.space_group_name_H-M   'P 1'
#
loop_
_entity.id
_entity.type
_entity.pdbx_description
1 polymer ?
#
loop_
_entity_poly.entity_id
_entity_poly.type
_entity_poly.pdbx_seq_one_letter_code
_entity_poly.pdbx_strand_id
1 'polypeptide(L)'
;MPNLVVFSQRAWSSSEKWIEIDDEDKQLTAHGRSWNIFSNNLGQRILPITSSLFGGVKYHLPKPGAIIINDTLKVKVDFPGLDVRFTRDGSEPNINSELYNSPSYVDENDKIVLKVFDKTSRGGKSIKAN
;
A
#
# COMPACT_ATOMS: atom_id res chain seq x y z
N MET A 1 8.84 11.52 1.09
CA MET A 1 9.83 10.53 1.58
C MET A 1 9.89 9.23 0.77
N PRO A 2 8.80 8.50 0.47
CA PRO A 2 8.90 7.29 -0.36
C PRO A 2 9.61 7.53 -1.69
N ASN A 3 9.33 8.66 -2.35
CA ASN A 3 9.96 9.04 -3.61
C ASN A 3 11.49 9.18 -3.52
N LEU A 4 12.01 9.65 -2.37
CA LEU A 4 13.45 9.78 -2.15
C LEU A 4 14.13 8.42 -2.06
N VAL A 5 13.46 7.43 -1.42
CA VAL A 5 13.96 6.05 -1.32
C VAL A 5 13.95 5.37 -2.70
N VAL A 6 12.90 5.57 -3.49
CA VAL A 6 12.83 5.08 -4.88
C VAL A 6 13.95 5.69 -5.72
N PHE A 7 14.15 7.00 -5.60
CA PHE A 7 15.22 7.70 -6.32
C PHE A 7 16.61 7.20 -5.89
N SER A 8 16.85 7.07 -4.58
CA SER A 8 18.14 6.59 -4.09
C SER A 8 18.46 5.18 -4.55
N GLN A 9 17.49 4.27 -4.51
CA GLN A 9 17.68 2.93 -5.04
C GLN A 9 18.03 2.97 -6.53
N ARG A 10 17.34 3.79 -7.33
CA ARG A 10 17.61 3.91 -8.75
C ARG A 10 18.99 4.50 -9.03
N ALA A 11 19.44 5.45 -8.21
CA ALA A 11 20.75 6.08 -8.35
C ALA A 11 21.93 5.17 -7.97
N TRP A 12 21.73 4.23 -7.03
CA TRP A 12 22.77 3.37 -6.49
C TRP A 12 22.70 1.90 -6.95
N SER A 13 21.61 1.47 -7.61
CA SER A 13 21.52 0.14 -8.20
C SER A 13 22.09 0.14 -9.62
N SER A 14 22.69 -0.98 -10.02
CA SER A 14 23.02 -1.24 -11.43
C SER A 14 21.74 -1.21 -12.28
N SER A 15 21.89 -1.02 -13.61
CA SER A 15 20.77 -1.09 -14.54
C SER A 15 19.98 -2.39 -14.35
N GLU A 16 18.68 -2.27 -14.29
CA GLU A 16 17.79 -3.42 -14.12
C GLU A 16 17.84 -4.31 -15.37
N LYS A 17 18.16 -5.57 -15.18
CA LYS A 17 18.30 -6.56 -16.30
C LYS A 17 17.06 -6.69 -17.18
N TRP A 18 15.87 -6.33 -16.67
CA TRP A 18 14.64 -6.37 -17.47
C TRP A 18 14.60 -5.29 -18.57
N ILE A 19 15.42 -4.25 -18.48
CA ILE A 19 15.53 -3.21 -19.53
C ILE A 19 16.14 -3.78 -20.82
N GLU A 20 16.97 -4.82 -20.73
CA GLU A 20 17.66 -5.47 -21.84
C GLU A 20 16.86 -6.61 -22.48
N ILE A 21 15.61 -6.85 -22.04
CA ILE A 21 14.73 -7.89 -22.54
C ILE A 21 13.92 -7.34 -23.72
N ASP A 22 14.12 -7.87 -24.90
CA ASP A 22 13.40 -7.45 -26.11
C ASP A 22 11.95 -7.96 -26.19
N ASP A 23 11.63 -9.04 -25.47
CA ASP A 23 10.30 -9.64 -25.41
C ASP A 23 9.44 -8.88 -24.38
N GLU A 24 8.39 -8.21 -24.85
CA GLU A 24 7.54 -7.32 -24.05
C GLU A 24 6.86 -8.04 -22.88
N ASP A 25 6.36 -9.25 -23.07
CA ASP A 25 5.69 -10.05 -22.03
C ASP A 25 6.69 -10.47 -20.93
N LYS A 26 7.88 -10.88 -21.33
CA LYS A 26 8.94 -11.23 -20.40
C LYS A 26 9.48 -10.00 -19.67
N GLN A 27 9.61 -8.87 -20.37
CA GLN A 27 10.00 -7.60 -19.80
C GLN A 27 8.99 -7.15 -18.72
N LEU A 28 7.69 -7.21 -19.03
CA LEU A 28 6.62 -6.83 -18.09
C LEU A 28 6.61 -7.73 -16.85
N THR A 29 6.80 -9.04 -17.04
CA THR A 29 6.90 -10.02 -15.95
C THR A 29 8.12 -9.75 -15.05
N ALA A 30 9.27 -9.49 -15.64
CA ALA A 30 10.50 -9.21 -14.93
C ALA A 30 10.42 -7.87 -14.16
N HIS A 31 9.84 -6.84 -14.78
CA HIS A 31 9.53 -5.56 -14.13
C HIS A 31 8.60 -5.75 -12.92
N GLY A 32 7.51 -6.51 -13.08
CA GLY A 32 6.59 -6.82 -11.99
C GLY A 32 7.28 -7.53 -10.81
N ARG A 33 8.20 -8.44 -11.11
CA ARG A 33 9.01 -9.15 -10.09
C ARG A 33 9.96 -8.20 -9.36
N SER A 34 10.65 -7.33 -10.09
CA SER A 34 11.52 -6.30 -9.52
C SER A 34 10.74 -5.34 -8.61
N TRP A 35 9.57 -4.91 -9.06
CA TRP A 35 8.67 -4.07 -8.28
C TRP A 35 8.21 -4.76 -6.98
N ASN A 36 7.85 -6.03 -7.05
CA ASN A 36 7.45 -6.80 -5.86
C ASN A 36 8.56 -6.90 -4.83
N ILE A 37 9.79 -7.18 -5.26
CA ILE A 37 10.95 -7.22 -4.36
C ILE A 37 11.17 -5.86 -3.71
N PHE A 38 11.16 -4.80 -4.49
CA PHE A 38 11.33 -3.44 -4.00
C PHE A 38 10.24 -3.03 -3.01
N SER A 39 8.97 -3.22 -3.35
CA SER A 39 7.83 -2.81 -2.52
C SER A 39 7.80 -3.58 -1.18
N ASN A 40 8.17 -4.86 -1.19
CA ASN A 40 8.32 -5.64 0.03
C ASN A 40 9.45 -5.12 0.92
N ASN A 41 10.62 -4.84 0.36
CA ASN A 41 11.74 -4.27 1.11
C ASN A 41 11.39 -2.88 1.67
N LEU A 42 10.74 -2.04 0.86
CA LEU A 42 10.29 -0.71 1.29
C LEU A 42 9.32 -0.81 2.47
N GLY A 43 8.22 -1.54 2.31
CA GLY A 43 7.14 -1.60 3.29
C GLY A 43 7.52 -2.34 4.57
N GLN A 44 8.25 -3.47 4.46
CA GLN A 44 8.49 -4.35 5.60
C GLN A 44 9.82 -4.08 6.31
N ARG A 45 10.78 -3.44 5.65
CA ARG A 45 12.11 -3.22 6.21
C ARG A 45 12.49 -1.74 6.30
N ILE A 46 12.50 -1.03 5.17
CA ILE A 46 13.05 0.33 5.13
C ILE A 46 12.19 1.30 5.93
N LEU A 47 10.88 1.32 5.68
CA LEU A 47 9.97 2.25 6.37
C LEU A 47 9.89 2.02 7.88
N PRO A 48 9.79 0.79 8.41
CA PRO A 48 9.88 0.54 9.85
C PRO A 48 11.21 1.00 10.47
N ILE A 49 12.34 0.75 9.80
CA ILE A 49 13.66 1.18 10.30
C ILE A 49 13.74 2.71 10.32
N THR A 50 13.31 3.40 9.25
CA THR A 50 13.34 4.88 9.21
C THR A 50 12.40 5.50 10.20
N SER A 51 11.29 4.86 10.55
CA SER A 51 10.37 5.34 11.58
C SER A 51 10.91 5.21 13.00
N SER A 52 11.85 4.28 13.23
CA SER A 52 12.49 4.06 14.54
C SER A 52 13.81 4.82 14.72
N LEU A 53 14.51 5.14 13.63
CA LEU A 53 15.78 5.85 13.65
C LEU A 53 15.57 7.37 13.55
N PHE A 54 16.55 8.14 14.03
CA PHE A 54 16.61 9.61 13.89
C PHE A 54 15.38 10.36 14.42
N GLY A 55 14.75 9.89 15.52
CA GLY A 55 13.58 10.51 16.10
C GLY A 55 12.27 10.29 15.31
N GLY A 56 12.28 9.31 14.40
CA GLY A 56 11.10 8.90 13.64
C GLY A 56 10.81 9.80 12.44
N VAL A 57 11.38 9.44 11.30
CA VAL A 57 11.00 10.11 10.03
C VAL A 57 9.57 9.77 9.66
N LYS A 58 8.66 10.74 9.83
CA LYS A 58 7.26 10.60 9.42
C LYS A 58 7.16 10.60 7.89
N TYR A 59 6.91 9.45 7.31
CA TYR A 59 6.58 9.35 5.88
C TYR A 59 5.06 9.48 5.67
N HIS A 60 4.68 9.88 4.47
CA HIS A 60 3.27 9.97 4.10
C HIS A 60 2.71 8.56 3.84
N LEU A 61 1.65 8.19 4.56
CA LEU A 61 0.96 6.93 4.31
C LEU A 61 0.11 7.06 3.05
N PRO A 62 0.20 6.11 2.11
CA PRO A 62 -0.60 6.15 0.89
C PRO A 62 -2.09 5.99 1.22
N LYS A 63 -2.94 6.51 0.35
CA LYS A 63 -4.36 6.20 0.40
C LYS A 63 -4.58 4.78 -0.13
N PRO A 64 -5.48 3.98 0.45
CA PRO A 64 -5.84 2.71 -0.14
C PRO A 64 -6.59 2.95 -1.46
N GLY A 65 -6.38 2.11 -2.47
CA GLY A 65 -7.27 1.99 -3.62
C GLY A 65 -8.41 1.05 -3.25
N ALA A 66 -9.65 1.42 -3.52
CA ALA A 66 -10.82 0.58 -3.23
C ALA A 66 -11.81 0.63 -4.40
N ILE A 67 -12.40 -0.52 -4.70
CA ILE A 67 -13.44 -0.67 -5.72
C ILE A 67 -14.47 -1.69 -5.22
N ILE A 68 -15.74 -1.45 -5.51
CA ILE A 68 -16.81 -2.40 -5.24
C ILE A 68 -17.25 -3.00 -6.58
N ILE A 69 -17.19 -4.32 -6.70
CA ILE A 69 -17.61 -5.08 -7.89
C ILE A 69 -18.48 -6.23 -7.43
N ASN A 70 -19.72 -6.32 -7.93
CA ASN A 70 -20.70 -7.34 -7.58
C ASN A 70 -20.81 -7.49 -6.04
N ASP A 71 -21.10 -6.38 -5.37
CA ASP A 71 -21.26 -6.31 -3.89
C ASP A 71 -20.03 -6.78 -3.12
N THR A 72 -18.89 -6.80 -3.76
CA THR A 72 -17.62 -7.22 -3.16
C THR A 72 -16.63 -6.07 -3.13
N LEU A 73 -16.22 -5.68 -1.92
CA LEU A 73 -15.16 -4.70 -1.69
C LEU A 73 -13.81 -5.34 -1.99
N LYS A 74 -13.07 -4.75 -2.92
CA LYS A 74 -11.68 -5.10 -3.22
C LYS A 74 -10.78 -3.91 -2.91
N VAL A 75 -9.73 -4.15 -2.14
CA VAL A 75 -8.80 -3.09 -1.70
C VAL A 75 -7.39 -3.43 -2.11
N LYS A 76 -6.64 -2.40 -2.52
CA LYS A 76 -5.22 -2.49 -2.86
C LYS A 76 -4.47 -1.38 -2.15
N VAL A 77 -3.25 -1.69 -1.70
CA VAL A 77 -2.30 -0.71 -1.15
C VAL A 77 -1.02 -0.71 -1.99
N ASP A 78 -0.31 0.40 -1.99
CA ASP A 78 0.88 0.60 -2.83
C ASP A 78 2.04 -0.32 -2.42
N PHE A 79 2.16 -0.65 -1.14
CA PHE A 79 3.20 -1.54 -0.64
C PHE A 79 2.72 -2.33 0.60
N PRO A 80 3.28 -3.53 0.84
CA PRO A 80 2.88 -4.39 1.95
C PRO A 80 3.36 -3.85 3.31
N GLY A 81 2.79 -4.40 4.38
CA GLY A 81 3.11 -4.02 5.76
C GLY A 81 2.25 -2.90 6.33
N LEU A 82 1.20 -2.52 5.59
CA LEU A 82 0.18 -1.59 6.02
C LEU A 82 -1.12 -2.34 6.30
N ASP A 83 -1.80 -1.98 7.38
CA ASP A 83 -3.13 -2.48 7.72
C ASP A 83 -4.19 -1.56 7.10
N VAL A 84 -5.14 -2.12 6.37
CA VAL A 84 -6.31 -1.37 5.92
C VAL A 84 -7.47 -1.67 6.86
N ARG A 85 -8.05 -0.63 7.42
CA ARG A 85 -9.25 -0.76 8.25
C ARG A 85 -10.40 -0.01 7.61
N PHE A 86 -11.61 -0.48 7.83
CA PHE A 86 -12.80 0.10 7.23
C PHE A 86 -13.98 0.12 8.19
N THR A 87 -14.95 0.97 7.86
CA THR A 87 -16.25 1.07 8.53
C THR A 87 -17.36 0.97 7.47
N ARG A 88 -18.55 0.55 7.89
CA ARG A 88 -19.73 0.38 7.01
C ARG A 88 -20.78 1.46 7.22
N ASP A 89 -20.65 2.26 8.26
CA ASP A 89 -21.60 3.30 8.69
C ASP A 89 -21.19 4.71 8.23
N GLY A 90 -20.08 4.82 7.51
CA GLY A 90 -19.54 6.11 7.06
C GLY A 90 -18.70 6.84 8.10
N SER A 91 -18.50 6.27 9.28
CA SER A 91 -17.62 6.83 10.30
C SER A 91 -16.15 6.74 9.90
N GLU A 92 -15.31 7.58 10.50
CA GLU A 92 -13.86 7.57 10.26
C GLU A 92 -13.23 6.31 10.88
N PRO A 93 -12.55 5.45 10.10
CA PRO A 93 -11.90 4.24 10.64
C PRO A 93 -10.79 4.59 11.64
N ASN A 94 -10.73 3.81 12.71
CA ASN A 94 -9.70 3.87 13.74
C ASN A 94 -9.00 2.51 13.88
N ILE A 95 -8.03 2.41 14.80
CA ILE A 95 -7.23 1.20 15.00
C ILE A 95 -8.04 -0.02 15.47
N ASN A 96 -9.24 0.18 16.00
CA ASN A 96 -10.14 -0.87 16.46
C ASN A 96 -11.22 -1.22 15.42
N SER A 97 -11.29 -0.49 14.30
CA SER A 97 -12.22 -0.77 13.22
C SER A 97 -11.88 -2.09 12.52
N GLU A 98 -12.82 -2.62 11.74
CA GLU A 98 -12.69 -3.90 11.04
C GLU A 98 -11.44 -3.90 10.14
N LEU A 99 -10.62 -4.96 10.24
CA LEU A 99 -9.43 -5.13 9.42
C LEU A 99 -9.80 -5.79 8.10
N TYR A 100 -9.38 -5.18 7.00
CA TYR A 100 -9.54 -5.77 5.68
C TYR A 100 -8.45 -6.81 5.40
N ASN A 101 -8.81 -8.09 5.40
CA ASN A 101 -7.90 -9.21 5.12
C ASN A 101 -8.15 -9.87 3.76
N SER A 102 -9.37 -9.75 3.24
CA SER A 102 -9.80 -10.41 2.00
C SER A 102 -10.98 -9.64 1.38
N PRO A 103 -11.32 -9.90 0.13
CA PRO A 103 -12.53 -9.35 -0.47
C PRO A 103 -13.74 -9.61 0.42
N SER A 104 -14.45 -8.56 0.78
CA SER A 104 -15.57 -8.59 1.75
C SER A 104 -16.85 -8.19 1.07
N TYR A 105 -17.93 -8.91 1.35
CA TYR A 105 -19.26 -8.53 0.91
C TYR A 105 -19.69 -7.20 1.54
N VAL A 106 -20.30 -6.33 0.76
CA VAL A 106 -20.86 -5.05 1.20
C VAL A 106 -22.29 -4.92 0.69
N ASP A 107 -23.15 -4.33 1.52
CA ASP A 107 -24.55 -4.07 1.17
C ASP A 107 -24.67 -2.73 0.41
N GLU A 108 -25.74 -2.58 -0.39
CA GLU A 108 -26.03 -1.32 -1.09
C GLU A 108 -26.19 -0.09 -0.17
N ASN A 109 -26.58 -0.34 1.09
CA ASN A 109 -26.76 0.68 2.10
C ASN A 109 -25.47 1.01 2.88
N ASP A 110 -24.42 0.21 2.71
CA ASP A 110 -23.15 0.41 3.41
C ASP A 110 -22.45 1.68 2.91
N LYS A 111 -22.03 2.51 3.85
CA LYS A 111 -21.21 3.70 3.58
C LYS A 111 -19.76 3.39 3.93
N ILE A 112 -19.08 2.75 3.01
CA ILE A 112 -17.73 2.24 3.24
C ILE A 112 -16.72 3.39 3.27
N VAL A 113 -16.02 3.50 4.40
CA VAL A 113 -14.86 4.38 4.57
C VAL A 113 -13.65 3.53 4.90
N LEU A 114 -12.52 3.80 4.24
CA LEU A 114 -11.28 3.04 4.44
C LEU A 114 -10.15 3.96 4.87
N LYS A 115 -9.25 3.42 5.66
CA LYS A 115 -8.04 4.10 6.12
C LYS A 115 -6.90 3.13 6.31
N VAL A 116 -5.71 3.56 5.92
CA VAL A 116 -4.47 2.79 6.09
C VAL A 116 -3.83 3.15 7.43
N PHE A 117 -3.31 2.14 8.11
CA PHE A 117 -2.52 2.27 9.33
C PHE A 117 -1.16 1.59 9.19
N ASP A 118 -0.14 2.17 9.78
CA ASP A 118 1.16 1.51 9.90
C ASP A 118 1.26 0.71 11.21
N LYS A 119 2.36 -0.01 11.39
CA LYS A 119 2.61 -0.84 12.58
C LYS A 119 2.71 -0.03 13.89
N THR A 120 2.85 1.29 13.80
CA THR A 120 2.86 2.19 14.96
C THR A 120 1.48 2.81 15.24
N SER A 121 0.42 2.26 14.62
CA SER A 121 -0.97 2.73 14.73
C SER A 121 -1.22 4.14 14.19
N ARG A 122 -0.28 4.67 13.39
CA ARG A 122 -0.45 5.95 12.72
C ARG A 122 -1.33 5.77 11.49
N GLY A 123 -2.43 6.55 11.42
CA GLY A 123 -3.37 6.52 10.31
C GLY A 123 -3.01 7.49 9.18
N GLY A 124 -3.25 7.06 7.94
CA GLY A 124 -3.21 7.89 6.74
C GLY A 124 -4.49 8.71 6.54
N LYS A 125 -4.70 9.20 5.32
CA LYS A 125 -5.97 9.83 4.93
C LYS A 125 -7.01 8.76 4.61
N SER A 126 -8.25 8.95 5.07
CA SER A 126 -9.38 8.10 4.72
C SER A 126 -9.86 8.35 3.29
N ILE A 127 -10.50 7.35 2.72
CA ILE A 127 -11.23 7.43 1.45
C ILE A 127 -12.61 6.80 1.61
N LYS A 128 -13.55 7.22 0.78
CA LYS A 128 -14.84 6.56 0.62
C LYS A 128 -14.76 5.63 -0.59
N ALA A 129 -15.23 4.39 -0.45
CA ALA A 129 -15.43 3.51 -1.59
C ALA A 129 -16.78 3.84 -2.25
N ASN A 130 -16.78 3.84 -3.56
CA ASN A 130 -17.97 4.00 -4.41
C ASN A 130 -18.14 2.74 -5.26
#